data_610fab79cdbd5ea981fa2740523d450b
#
_entry.id   610fab79cdbd5ea981fa2740523d450b
#
_cell.length_a   1.000
_cell.length_b   1.000
_cell.length_c   1.000
_cell.angle_alpha   90.00
_cell.angle_beta   90.00
_cell.angle_gamma   90.00
#
_symmetry.space_group_name_H-M   'P 1'
#
loop_
_entity.id
_entity.type
_entity.pdbx_description
1 polymer ?
#
loop_
_entity_poly.entity_id
_entity_poly.type
_entity_poly.pdbx_seq_one_letter_code
_entity_poly.pdbx_strand_id
1 'polypeptide(L)'
;MSAKKTQWINRPKIWSLSRRTLMNRCPRAWILKYGFDKRKGGFNQHLRNISDWSTPWRLMQRSLRGIILQRLEAYSKGYIWIEKDLASKIRHRIIGAMKRQQSVIHVIETRTGERSDLRKIIQTNEIDRLVEIACHRYHAVMECGPISDIIKGKITQWHTYSRLEKTKLDKTEAHISPDIAWKKGSTWHLLRFTVQGTAVLGEEKCLENMAMVIWAQISNGLPANPERYIVENLSWSKGKWNRWTERANQTLVNDAMKLIYNDMNAMIDLHERLGPACDLSQIPLANSKRTCMSCGHRDTCPGGEDLVRARLEQSVLEMAKSSQLRNKVC
;
A
#
# COMPACT_ATOMS: atom_id res chain seq x y z
N MET A 1 41.98 -13.41 4.93
CA MET A 1 41.00 -12.33 4.73
C MET A 1 39.86 -12.86 3.87
N SER A 2 38.73 -13.18 4.48
CA SER A 2 37.54 -13.68 3.75
C SER A 2 36.97 -12.56 2.92
N ALA A 3 36.93 -12.73 1.60
CA ALA A 3 36.27 -11.81 0.68
C ALA A 3 34.81 -11.63 1.15
N LYS A 4 34.45 -10.44 1.61
CA LYS A 4 33.05 -10.08 1.89
C LYS A 4 32.24 -10.42 0.64
N LYS A 5 31.40 -11.47 0.71
CA LYS A 5 30.47 -11.81 -0.34
C LYS A 5 29.70 -10.54 -0.70
N THR A 6 29.87 -10.07 -1.92
CA THR A 6 29.16 -8.92 -2.47
C THR A 6 27.67 -9.10 -2.20
N GLN A 7 27.06 -8.18 -1.49
CA GLN A 7 25.63 -8.16 -1.30
C GLN A 7 24.99 -7.93 -2.67
N TRP A 8 24.10 -8.85 -3.06
CA TRP A 8 23.42 -8.76 -4.34
C TRP A 8 22.40 -7.63 -4.29
N ILE A 9 22.61 -6.64 -5.13
CA ILE A 9 21.69 -5.53 -5.33
C ILE A 9 20.85 -5.84 -6.56
N ASN A 10 19.53 -5.73 -6.44
CA ASN A 10 18.63 -5.89 -7.57
C ASN A 10 18.33 -4.53 -8.20
N ARG A 11 18.70 -4.37 -9.48
CA ARG A 11 18.25 -3.22 -10.26
C ARG A 11 16.71 -3.20 -10.27
N PRO A 12 16.08 -2.06 -9.98
CA PRO A 12 14.62 -1.93 -10.02
C PRO A 12 14.08 -2.26 -11.42
N LYS A 13 13.07 -3.12 -11.49
CA LYS A 13 12.42 -3.52 -12.75
C LYS A 13 10.91 -3.36 -12.70
N ILE A 14 10.34 -3.16 -11.51
CA ILE A 14 8.90 -3.18 -11.31
C ILE A 14 8.46 -1.86 -10.71
N TRP A 15 7.54 -1.18 -11.37
CA TRP A 15 6.79 -0.08 -10.81
C TRP A 15 5.51 -0.57 -10.13
N SER A 16 5.11 0.06 -9.04
CA SER A 16 3.78 -0.07 -8.44
C SER A 16 3.51 1.11 -7.53
N LEU A 17 2.24 1.42 -7.33
CA LEU A 17 1.82 2.47 -6.42
C LEU A 17 2.39 2.32 -5.00
N SER A 18 2.50 1.09 -4.49
CA SER A 18 3.07 0.83 -3.17
C SER A 18 4.58 1.09 -3.12
N ARG A 19 5.31 0.80 -4.20
CA ARG A 19 6.74 1.11 -4.32
C ARG A 19 6.98 2.60 -4.38
N ARG A 20 6.24 3.30 -5.25
CA ARG A 20 6.25 4.76 -5.36
C ARG A 20 5.96 5.44 -4.02
N THR A 21 4.84 5.08 -3.39
CA THR A 21 4.44 5.65 -2.09
C THR A 21 5.51 5.41 -1.01
N LEU A 22 6.16 4.25 -1.00
CA LEU A 22 7.23 4.00 -0.04
C LEU A 22 8.49 4.80 -0.35
N MET A 23 8.90 4.89 -1.61
CA MET A 23 10.05 5.68 -2.05
C MET A 23 9.89 7.16 -1.68
N ASN A 24 8.73 7.75 -2.01
CA ASN A 24 8.46 9.16 -1.72
C ASN A 24 8.40 9.44 -0.21
N ARG A 25 7.97 8.46 0.60
CA ARG A 25 7.88 8.59 2.06
C ARG A 25 9.21 8.36 2.74
N CYS A 26 10.00 7.40 2.31
CA CYS A 26 11.30 7.05 2.85
C CYS A 26 12.11 6.24 1.82
N PRO A 27 13.03 6.90 1.08
CA PRO A 27 13.89 6.24 0.10
C PRO A 27 14.68 5.07 0.71
N ARG A 28 15.20 5.24 1.93
CA ARG A 28 15.97 4.21 2.65
C ARG A 28 15.14 2.96 2.95
N ALA A 29 13.89 3.13 3.42
CA ALA A 29 12.98 2.01 3.62
C ALA A 29 12.61 1.32 2.30
N TRP A 30 12.54 2.07 1.20
CA TRP A 30 12.32 1.52 -0.13
C TRP A 30 13.49 0.62 -0.56
N ILE A 31 14.73 1.08 -0.41
CA ILE A 31 15.96 0.30 -0.68
C ILE A 31 15.97 -0.98 0.17
N LEU A 32 15.78 -0.87 1.47
CA LEU A 32 15.77 -2.03 2.38
C LEU A 32 14.68 -3.04 2.02
N LYS A 33 13.56 -2.58 1.49
CA LYS A 33 12.45 -3.46 1.09
C LYS A 33 12.62 -4.07 -0.30
N TYR A 34 13.15 -3.34 -1.26
CA TYR A 34 13.12 -3.71 -2.68
C TYR A 34 14.48 -3.73 -3.37
N GLY A 35 15.49 -3.08 -2.80
CA GLY A 35 16.80 -2.91 -3.42
C GLY A 35 17.71 -4.15 -3.32
N PHE A 36 17.44 -5.10 -2.41
CA PHE A 36 18.28 -6.27 -2.21
C PHE A 36 17.65 -7.55 -2.74
N ASP A 37 18.47 -8.46 -3.27
CA ASP A 37 18.02 -9.81 -3.64
C ASP A 37 17.72 -10.64 -2.37
N LYS A 38 16.48 -11.06 -2.25
CA LYS A 38 15.95 -11.78 -1.09
C LYS A 38 15.86 -13.31 -1.30
N ARG A 39 16.28 -13.81 -2.45
CA ARG A 39 16.15 -15.22 -2.81
C ARG A 39 17.29 -16.08 -2.26
N LYS A 40 18.42 -15.48 -1.96
CA LYS A 40 19.64 -16.20 -1.50
C LYS A 40 19.89 -15.85 -0.04
N GLY A 41 19.90 -16.83 0.84
CA GLY A 41 20.02 -16.72 2.29
C GLY A 41 21.06 -15.72 2.86
N GLY A 42 21.28 -15.69 4.17
CA GLY A 42 22.16 -14.76 4.85
C GLY A 42 21.54 -13.40 5.14
N PHE A 43 22.29 -12.30 4.98
CA PHE A 43 21.85 -10.94 5.27
C PHE A 43 20.51 -10.59 4.58
N ASN A 44 20.31 -11.07 3.35
CA ASN A 44 19.12 -10.76 2.58
C ASN A 44 17.87 -11.49 3.06
N GLN A 45 17.99 -12.67 3.67
CA GLN A 45 16.86 -13.39 4.26
C GLN A 45 16.23 -12.60 5.41
N HIS A 46 17.04 -11.97 6.22
CA HIS A 46 16.61 -11.10 7.30
C HIS A 46 15.81 -9.87 6.77
N LEU A 47 16.33 -9.17 5.74
CA LEU A 47 15.62 -8.07 5.10
C LEU A 47 14.27 -8.52 4.49
N ARG A 48 14.21 -9.74 3.95
CA ARG A 48 12.97 -10.34 3.46
C ARG A 48 11.93 -10.44 4.58
N ASN A 49 12.31 -10.99 5.72
CA ASN A 49 11.38 -11.17 6.84
C ASN A 49 10.86 -9.82 7.35
N ILE A 50 11.76 -8.84 7.57
CA ILE A 50 11.36 -7.50 8.03
C ILE A 50 10.51 -6.77 6.98
N SER A 51 10.76 -6.98 5.69
CA SER A 51 10.01 -6.32 4.63
C SER A 51 8.51 -6.64 4.61
N ASP A 52 8.10 -7.72 5.27
CA ASP A 52 6.70 -8.11 5.41
C ASP A 52 6.02 -7.44 6.61
N TRP A 53 6.77 -6.67 7.41
CA TRP A 53 6.22 -5.90 8.52
C TRP A 53 5.08 -4.98 8.09
N SER A 54 4.01 -5.01 8.86
CA SER A 54 2.85 -4.14 8.68
C SER A 54 2.16 -3.89 10.00
N THR A 55 1.73 -2.65 10.22
CA THR A 55 0.93 -2.30 11.39
C THR A 55 -0.45 -2.95 11.34
N PRO A 56 -1.12 -3.19 12.51
CA PRO A 56 -2.47 -3.75 12.57
C PRO A 56 -3.46 -2.99 11.69
N TRP A 57 -3.37 -1.66 11.66
CA TRP A 57 -4.18 -0.81 10.81
C TRP A 57 -4.03 -1.14 9.31
N ARG A 58 -2.81 -1.32 8.82
CA ARG A 58 -2.56 -1.72 7.42
C ARG A 58 -3.03 -3.14 7.13
N LEU A 59 -2.93 -4.03 8.13
CA LEU A 59 -3.44 -5.40 8.00
C LEU A 59 -4.96 -5.40 7.86
N MET A 60 -5.66 -4.60 8.67
CA MET A 60 -7.11 -4.41 8.55
C MET A 60 -7.50 -3.90 7.16
N GLN A 61 -6.82 -2.86 6.64
CA GLN A 61 -7.10 -2.31 5.31
C GLN A 61 -6.95 -3.34 4.19
N ARG A 62 -5.89 -4.18 4.24
CA ARG A 62 -5.70 -5.26 3.27
C ARG A 62 -6.78 -6.34 3.40
N SER A 63 -7.14 -6.69 4.64
CA SER A 63 -8.17 -7.68 4.91
C SER A 63 -9.52 -7.21 4.39
N LEU A 64 -9.90 -5.97 4.67
CA LEU A 64 -11.15 -5.37 4.18
C LEU A 64 -11.23 -5.39 2.66
N ARG A 65 -10.17 -4.87 1.97
CA ARG A 65 -10.14 -4.91 0.51
C ARG A 65 -10.29 -6.34 -0.03
N GLY A 66 -9.56 -7.28 0.57
CA GLY A 66 -9.63 -8.69 0.18
C GLY A 66 -11.02 -9.31 0.38
N ILE A 67 -11.75 -8.93 1.43
CA ILE A 67 -13.12 -9.37 1.69
C ILE A 67 -14.11 -8.76 0.68
N ILE A 68 -13.96 -7.46 0.34
CA ILE A 68 -14.79 -6.82 -0.69
C ILE A 68 -14.66 -7.56 -2.02
N LEU A 69 -13.44 -7.82 -2.48
CA LEU A 69 -13.21 -8.54 -3.73
C LEU A 69 -13.71 -9.99 -3.67
N GLN A 70 -13.52 -10.68 -2.54
CA GLN A 70 -14.04 -12.04 -2.35
C GLN A 70 -15.57 -12.10 -2.40
N ARG A 71 -16.27 -11.08 -1.85
CA ARG A 71 -17.72 -10.96 -1.95
C ARG A 71 -18.17 -10.83 -3.39
N LEU A 72 -17.51 -9.97 -4.16
CA LEU A 72 -17.82 -9.77 -5.57
C LEU A 72 -17.52 -11.02 -6.41
N GLU A 73 -16.41 -11.67 -6.15
CA GLU A 73 -16.06 -12.93 -6.81
C GLU A 73 -17.07 -14.05 -6.47
N ALA A 74 -17.52 -14.15 -5.22
CA ALA A 74 -18.58 -15.08 -4.84
C ALA A 74 -19.87 -14.79 -5.59
N TYR A 75 -20.24 -13.51 -5.71
CA TYR A 75 -21.41 -13.09 -6.46
C TYR A 75 -21.32 -13.47 -7.96
N SER A 76 -20.16 -13.23 -8.61
CA SER A 76 -19.94 -13.58 -10.01
C SER A 76 -20.06 -15.08 -10.31
N LYS A 77 -19.75 -15.91 -9.29
CA LYS A 77 -19.83 -17.38 -9.38
C LYS A 77 -21.16 -17.95 -8.89
N GLY A 78 -22.11 -17.10 -8.50
CA GLY A 78 -23.40 -17.53 -7.93
C GLY A 78 -23.30 -18.16 -6.55
N TYR A 79 -22.18 -17.96 -5.82
CA TYR A 79 -22.02 -18.52 -4.48
C TYR A 79 -22.79 -17.71 -3.43
N ILE A 80 -23.43 -18.43 -2.49
CA ILE A 80 -24.11 -17.81 -1.37
C ILE A 80 -23.10 -17.14 -0.44
N TRP A 81 -23.32 -15.85 -0.18
CA TRP A 81 -22.54 -15.09 0.77
C TRP A 81 -23.30 -14.95 2.10
N ILE A 82 -22.70 -15.42 3.19
CA ILE A 82 -23.33 -15.40 4.50
C ILE A 82 -22.83 -14.15 5.25
N GLU A 83 -23.67 -13.14 5.34
CA GLU A 83 -23.30 -11.84 5.98
C GLU A 83 -23.03 -11.95 7.47
N LYS A 84 -23.73 -12.84 8.21
CA LYS A 84 -23.51 -13.06 9.65
C LYS A 84 -22.07 -13.50 9.97
N ASP A 85 -21.35 -14.08 9.00
CA ASP A 85 -19.97 -14.54 9.19
C ASP A 85 -18.93 -13.45 8.87
N LEU A 86 -19.34 -12.26 8.46
CA LEU A 86 -18.45 -11.19 8.01
C LEU A 86 -17.40 -10.82 9.06
N ALA A 87 -17.85 -10.54 10.30
CA ALA A 87 -16.97 -10.18 11.39
C ALA A 87 -15.96 -11.29 11.70
N SER A 88 -16.39 -12.55 11.70
CA SER A 88 -15.53 -13.71 11.89
C SER A 88 -14.50 -13.86 10.78
N LYS A 89 -14.90 -13.70 9.52
CA LYS A 89 -13.99 -13.75 8.35
C LYS A 89 -12.94 -12.65 8.42
N ILE A 90 -13.32 -11.42 8.75
CA ILE A 90 -12.41 -10.28 8.90
C ILE A 90 -11.44 -10.54 10.06
N ARG A 91 -11.96 -10.94 11.23
CA ARG A 91 -11.18 -11.28 12.42
C ARG A 91 -10.12 -12.35 12.11
N HIS A 92 -10.54 -13.44 11.50
CA HIS A 92 -9.64 -14.53 11.15
C HIS A 92 -8.47 -14.07 10.26
N ARG A 93 -8.75 -13.24 9.24
CA ARG A 93 -7.73 -12.66 8.38
C ARG A 93 -6.77 -11.74 9.13
N ILE A 94 -7.28 -10.87 10.00
CA ILE A 94 -6.46 -9.95 10.80
C ILE A 94 -5.56 -10.75 11.75
N ILE A 95 -6.12 -11.70 12.52
CA ILE A 95 -5.37 -12.54 13.47
C ILE A 95 -4.29 -13.34 12.74
N GLY A 96 -4.61 -14.01 11.63
CA GLY A 96 -3.63 -14.75 10.84
C GLY A 96 -2.51 -13.88 10.30
N ALA A 97 -2.82 -12.63 9.90
CA ALA A 97 -1.82 -11.68 9.49
C ALA A 97 -0.97 -11.17 10.67
N MET A 98 -1.57 -10.92 11.84
CA MET A 98 -0.85 -10.48 13.05
C MET A 98 0.09 -11.56 13.61
N LYS A 99 -0.28 -12.83 13.57
CA LYS A 99 0.64 -13.94 13.91
C LYS A 99 1.91 -13.89 13.08
N ARG A 100 1.80 -13.61 11.76
CA ARG A 100 2.98 -13.42 10.90
C ARG A 100 3.82 -12.21 11.33
N GLN A 101 3.20 -11.11 11.80
CA GLN A 101 3.95 -9.95 12.31
C GLN A 101 4.71 -10.24 13.60
N GLN A 102 4.17 -11.08 14.48
CA GLN A 102 4.90 -11.55 15.67
C GLN A 102 6.18 -12.30 15.29
N SER A 103 6.14 -13.14 14.25
CA SER A 103 7.34 -13.78 13.72
C SER A 103 8.36 -12.77 13.16
N VAL A 104 7.89 -11.69 12.50
CA VAL A 104 8.77 -10.62 12.03
C VAL A 104 9.45 -9.90 13.20
N ILE A 105 8.71 -9.59 14.26
CA ILE A 105 9.27 -8.96 15.48
C ILE A 105 10.33 -9.87 16.10
N HIS A 106 10.06 -11.16 16.22
CA HIS A 106 11.03 -12.12 16.75
C HIS A 106 12.33 -12.10 15.94
N VAL A 107 12.27 -12.03 14.61
CA VAL A 107 13.46 -11.90 13.75
C VAL A 107 14.22 -10.61 14.03
N ILE A 108 13.54 -9.48 14.25
CA ILE A 108 14.16 -8.21 14.59
C ILE A 108 14.89 -8.33 15.93
N GLU A 109 14.21 -8.81 16.97
CA GLU A 109 14.75 -8.98 18.32
C GLU A 109 15.96 -9.92 18.35
N THR A 110 15.89 -11.05 17.65
CA THR A 110 17.02 -11.99 17.55
C THR A 110 18.25 -11.35 16.91
N ARG A 111 18.05 -10.40 15.97
CA ARG A 111 19.16 -9.72 15.32
C ARG A 111 19.76 -8.60 16.17
N THR A 112 18.94 -7.81 16.82
CA THR A 112 19.40 -6.65 17.61
C THR A 112 19.88 -7.07 18.99
N GLY A 113 19.47 -8.24 19.49
CA GLY A 113 19.68 -8.66 20.89
C GLY A 113 18.77 -7.93 21.87
N GLU A 114 17.90 -7.03 21.41
CA GLU A 114 17.06 -6.17 22.22
C GLU A 114 15.58 -6.37 21.91
N ARG A 115 14.71 -6.07 22.89
CA ARG A 115 13.26 -6.13 22.73
C ARG A 115 12.77 -4.96 21.86
N SER A 116 12.13 -5.26 20.77
CA SER A 116 11.62 -4.23 19.85
C SER A 116 10.36 -3.55 20.36
N ASP A 117 10.34 -2.22 20.31
CA ASP A 117 9.14 -1.41 20.59
C ASP A 117 8.00 -1.64 19.61
N LEU A 118 8.27 -2.24 18.45
CA LEU A 118 7.22 -2.66 17.51
C LEU A 118 6.26 -3.66 18.12
N ARG A 119 6.66 -4.38 19.18
CA ARG A 119 5.79 -5.29 19.94
C ARG A 119 4.60 -4.56 20.56
N LYS A 120 4.78 -3.32 21.03
CA LYS A 120 3.72 -2.47 21.57
C LYS A 120 2.66 -2.10 20.52
N ILE A 121 3.03 -2.12 19.24
CA ILE A 121 2.12 -1.81 18.14
C ILE A 121 1.13 -2.96 17.89
N ILE A 122 1.44 -4.20 18.33
CA ILE A 122 0.58 -5.36 18.20
C ILE A 122 -0.09 -5.64 19.55
N GLN A 123 -1.03 -4.81 19.96
CA GLN A 123 -1.81 -5.06 21.18
C GLN A 123 -3.13 -5.76 20.84
N THR A 124 -3.47 -6.78 21.62
CA THR A 124 -4.63 -7.66 21.36
C THR A 124 -5.98 -6.92 21.45
N ASN A 125 -6.07 -5.91 22.31
CA ASN A 125 -7.28 -5.12 22.53
C ASN A 125 -7.72 -4.27 21.33
N GLU A 126 -6.85 -4.10 20.33
CA GLU A 126 -7.17 -3.32 19.12
C GLU A 126 -7.91 -4.16 18.06
N ILE A 127 -7.86 -5.49 18.13
CA ILE A 127 -8.44 -6.36 17.09
C ILE A 127 -9.94 -6.16 16.95
N ASP A 128 -10.68 -6.12 18.05
CA ASP A 128 -12.14 -5.96 18.04
C ASP A 128 -12.54 -4.64 17.39
N ARG A 129 -11.87 -3.57 17.77
CA ARG A 129 -12.07 -2.25 17.18
C ARG A 129 -11.74 -2.24 15.67
N LEU A 130 -10.67 -2.91 15.26
CA LEU A 130 -10.32 -3.01 13.84
C LEU A 130 -11.34 -3.81 13.04
N VAL A 131 -11.90 -4.87 13.62
CA VAL A 131 -12.97 -5.67 13.01
C VAL A 131 -14.24 -4.84 12.87
N GLU A 132 -14.65 -4.11 13.89
CA GLU A 132 -15.82 -3.23 13.87
C GLU A 132 -15.69 -2.15 12.78
N ILE A 133 -14.54 -1.46 12.74
CA ILE A 133 -14.25 -0.46 11.70
C ILE A 133 -14.30 -1.09 10.29
N ALA A 134 -13.75 -2.28 10.12
CA ALA A 134 -13.76 -2.97 8.84
C ALA A 134 -15.17 -3.40 8.42
N CYS A 135 -16.01 -3.91 9.34
CA CYS A 135 -17.41 -4.25 9.08
C CYS A 135 -18.21 -3.01 8.67
N HIS A 136 -18.08 -1.91 9.42
CA HIS A 136 -18.75 -0.65 9.07
C HIS A 136 -18.38 -0.18 7.66
N ARG A 137 -17.10 -0.16 7.32
CA ARG A 137 -16.63 0.24 5.99
C ARG A 137 -17.07 -0.74 4.90
N TYR A 138 -17.16 -2.04 5.21
CA TYR A 138 -17.65 -3.04 4.28
C TYR A 138 -19.12 -2.79 3.94
N HIS A 139 -19.99 -2.64 4.93
CA HIS A 139 -21.42 -2.37 4.67
C HIS A 139 -21.59 -1.08 3.86
N ALA A 140 -20.88 -0.03 4.24
CA ALA A 140 -20.94 1.23 3.52
C ALA A 140 -20.47 1.14 2.04
N VAL A 141 -19.49 0.27 1.70
CA VAL A 141 -19.07 0.11 0.29
C VAL A 141 -20.06 -0.72 -0.52
N MET A 142 -20.77 -1.66 0.09
CA MET A 142 -21.81 -2.45 -0.60
C MET A 142 -22.99 -1.58 -1.04
N GLU A 143 -23.20 -0.45 -0.38
CA GLU A 143 -24.23 0.55 -0.75
C GLU A 143 -23.73 1.59 -1.76
N CYS A 144 -22.42 1.66 -2.04
CA CYS A 144 -21.87 2.57 -3.03
C CYS A 144 -22.37 2.23 -4.44
N GLY A 145 -22.71 3.28 -5.23
CA GLY A 145 -23.35 3.18 -6.54
C GLY A 145 -22.84 2.03 -7.43
N PRO A 146 -21.55 2.00 -7.86
CA PRO A 146 -21.11 0.94 -8.78
C PRO A 146 -21.12 -0.46 -8.14
N ILE A 147 -20.81 -0.58 -6.84
CA ILE A 147 -20.82 -1.88 -6.16
C ILE A 147 -22.25 -2.36 -5.94
N SER A 148 -23.12 -1.48 -5.46
CA SER A 148 -24.55 -1.76 -5.31
C SER A 148 -25.19 -2.15 -6.64
N ASP A 149 -24.85 -1.46 -7.74
CA ASP A 149 -25.39 -1.75 -9.07
C ASP A 149 -24.92 -3.11 -9.62
N ILE A 150 -23.69 -3.52 -9.33
CA ILE A 150 -23.18 -4.87 -9.62
C ILE A 150 -24.01 -5.91 -8.84
N ILE A 151 -24.13 -5.76 -7.51
CA ILE A 151 -24.83 -6.72 -6.66
C ILE A 151 -26.32 -6.82 -6.98
N LYS A 152 -26.94 -5.71 -7.41
CA LYS A 152 -28.34 -5.68 -7.84
C LYS A 152 -28.55 -6.15 -9.29
N GLY A 153 -27.49 -6.59 -9.97
CA GLY A 153 -27.56 -7.07 -11.35
C GLY A 153 -27.79 -6.00 -12.41
N LYS A 154 -27.70 -4.71 -12.06
CA LYS A 154 -27.82 -3.60 -13.02
C LYS A 154 -26.59 -3.48 -13.92
N ILE A 155 -25.44 -3.88 -13.43
CA ILE A 155 -24.19 -4.01 -14.18
C ILE A 155 -23.93 -5.50 -14.35
N THR A 156 -24.06 -6.00 -15.58
CA THR A 156 -23.92 -7.42 -15.90
C THR A 156 -22.55 -7.79 -16.47
N GLN A 157 -21.87 -6.85 -17.14
CA GLN A 157 -20.55 -7.07 -17.72
C GLN A 157 -19.48 -6.42 -16.84
N TRP A 158 -18.85 -7.22 -15.99
CA TRP A 158 -17.81 -6.77 -15.08
C TRP A 158 -16.88 -7.92 -14.68
N HIS A 159 -15.63 -7.58 -14.26
CA HIS A 159 -14.61 -8.52 -13.81
C HIS A 159 -13.78 -7.93 -12.69
N THR A 160 -13.30 -8.79 -11.78
CA THR A 160 -12.29 -8.44 -10.77
C THR A 160 -10.90 -8.80 -11.29
N TYR A 161 -9.88 -8.01 -10.88
CA TYR A 161 -8.50 -8.21 -11.27
C TYR A 161 -7.57 -8.21 -10.07
N SER A 162 -6.45 -8.90 -10.21
CA SER A 162 -5.41 -8.90 -9.19
C SER A 162 -4.49 -7.70 -9.38
N ARG A 163 -4.28 -6.90 -8.34
CA ARG A 163 -3.26 -5.83 -8.35
C ARG A 163 -1.82 -6.34 -8.52
N LEU A 164 -1.61 -7.64 -8.44
CA LEU A 164 -0.30 -8.25 -8.66
C LEU A 164 -0.09 -8.68 -10.11
N GLU A 165 -1.09 -8.48 -10.96
CA GLU A 165 -0.95 -8.68 -12.39
C GLU A 165 0.12 -7.76 -12.95
N LYS A 166 0.99 -8.33 -13.78
CA LYS A 166 2.12 -7.64 -14.35
C LYS A 166 1.79 -7.12 -15.74
N THR A 167 1.95 -5.84 -15.93
CA THR A 167 1.89 -5.17 -17.22
C THR A 167 3.32 -4.92 -17.70
N LYS A 168 3.68 -5.40 -18.88
CA LYS A 168 4.98 -5.10 -19.49
C LYS A 168 4.92 -3.74 -20.16
N LEU A 169 5.85 -2.86 -19.81
CA LEU A 169 6.02 -1.53 -20.35
C LEU A 169 7.47 -1.41 -20.85
N ASP A 170 7.73 -1.78 -22.10
CA ASP A 170 9.08 -1.80 -22.67
C ASP A 170 10.07 -2.53 -21.73
N LYS A 171 11.02 -1.82 -21.12
CA LYS A 171 12.04 -2.36 -20.19
C LYS A 171 11.60 -2.51 -18.75
N THR A 172 10.36 -2.11 -18.42
CA THR A 172 9.81 -2.06 -17.07
C THR A 172 8.55 -2.92 -16.98
N GLU A 173 8.34 -3.53 -15.82
CA GLU A 173 7.06 -4.15 -15.46
C GLU A 173 6.29 -3.21 -14.50
N ALA A 174 4.96 -3.18 -14.61
CA ALA A 174 4.13 -2.38 -13.71
C ALA A 174 2.97 -3.20 -13.13
N HIS A 175 2.62 -2.95 -11.86
CA HIS A 175 1.40 -3.45 -11.23
C HIS A 175 0.37 -2.33 -11.21
N ILE A 176 -0.40 -2.20 -12.28
CA ILE A 176 -1.31 -1.08 -12.55
C ILE A 176 -2.75 -1.51 -12.85
N SER A 177 -3.07 -2.80 -12.79
CA SER A 177 -4.43 -3.31 -12.98
C SER A 177 -5.44 -2.68 -11.99
N PRO A 178 -6.72 -2.50 -12.40
CA PRO A 178 -7.80 -2.07 -11.51
C PRO A 178 -8.13 -3.17 -10.49
N ASP A 179 -8.98 -2.86 -9.53
CA ASP A 179 -9.65 -3.88 -8.70
C ASP A 179 -10.84 -4.50 -9.42
N ILE A 180 -11.57 -3.65 -10.17
CA ILE A 180 -12.74 -4.04 -10.94
C ILE A 180 -12.72 -3.26 -12.25
N ALA A 181 -13.12 -3.91 -13.34
CA ALA A 181 -13.55 -3.24 -14.56
C ALA A 181 -14.98 -3.65 -14.91
N TRP A 182 -15.78 -2.69 -15.37
CA TRP A 182 -17.14 -2.96 -15.87
C TRP A 182 -17.47 -2.10 -17.07
N LYS A 183 -18.48 -2.51 -17.82
CA LYS A 183 -18.93 -1.80 -19.01
C LYS A 183 -20.32 -1.21 -18.81
N LYS A 184 -20.50 0.04 -19.24
CA LYS A 184 -21.78 0.71 -19.31
C LYS A 184 -21.93 1.33 -20.70
N GLY A 185 -22.85 0.81 -21.49
CA GLY A 185 -22.94 1.17 -22.90
C GLY A 185 -21.65 0.85 -23.65
N SER A 186 -21.05 1.84 -24.30
CA SER A 186 -19.77 1.71 -25.00
C SER A 186 -18.54 2.02 -24.15
N THR A 187 -18.71 2.44 -22.89
CA THR A 187 -17.64 2.94 -22.01
C THR A 187 -17.28 1.88 -20.99
N TRP A 188 -15.98 1.69 -20.77
CA TRP A 188 -15.43 0.88 -19.70
C TRP A 188 -15.06 1.73 -18.50
N HIS A 189 -15.35 1.23 -17.33
CA HIS A 189 -15.00 1.84 -16.04
C HIS A 189 -13.94 1.01 -15.34
N LEU A 190 -12.87 1.63 -14.90
CA LEU A 190 -11.74 1.00 -14.21
C LEU A 190 -11.68 1.51 -12.77
N LEU A 191 -12.03 0.67 -11.80
CA LEU A 191 -12.15 1.08 -10.40
C LEU A 191 -11.00 0.56 -9.54
N ARG A 192 -10.55 1.43 -8.64
CA ARG A 192 -9.62 1.09 -7.56
C ARG A 192 -10.19 1.47 -6.19
N PHE A 193 -10.04 0.56 -5.23
CA PHE A 193 -10.37 0.84 -3.82
C PHE A 193 -9.19 1.45 -3.09
N THR A 194 -9.42 2.54 -2.38
CA THR A 194 -8.49 3.13 -1.43
C THR A 194 -9.14 3.13 -0.05
N VAL A 195 -8.90 2.08 0.74
CA VAL A 195 -9.56 1.84 2.04
C VAL A 195 -9.31 2.97 3.05
N GLN A 196 -8.28 3.78 2.82
CA GLN A 196 -8.06 5.04 3.48
C GLN A 196 -7.40 6.01 2.51
N GLY A 197 -8.01 7.13 2.29
CA GLY A 197 -7.57 8.14 1.35
C GLY A 197 -8.04 9.53 1.76
N THR A 198 -8.01 10.44 0.82
CA THR A 198 -8.54 11.80 0.91
C THR A 198 -9.88 11.88 0.19
N ALA A 199 -10.70 12.86 0.55
CA ALA A 199 -11.98 13.10 -0.14
C ALA A 199 -11.76 13.66 -1.55
N VAL A 200 -10.69 14.42 -1.75
CA VAL A 200 -10.29 14.99 -3.04
C VAL A 200 -8.97 14.36 -3.44
N LEU A 201 -8.87 13.93 -4.68
CA LEU A 201 -7.64 13.44 -5.27
C LEU A 201 -6.83 14.62 -5.83
N GLY A 202 -5.57 14.75 -5.44
CA GLY A 202 -4.63 15.64 -6.11
C GLY A 202 -4.20 15.09 -7.49
N GLU A 203 -3.66 15.95 -8.34
CA GLU A 203 -3.24 15.61 -9.72
C GLU A 203 -2.39 14.34 -9.80
N GLU A 204 -1.40 14.22 -8.93
CA GLU A 204 -0.52 13.07 -8.86
C GLU A 204 -1.27 11.74 -8.63
N LYS A 205 -2.30 11.78 -7.77
CA LYS A 205 -3.18 10.62 -7.53
C LYS A 205 -4.11 10.33 -8.70
N CYS A 206 -4.50 11.34 -9.44
CA CYS A 206 -5.25 11.18 -10.69
C CYS A 206 -4.40 10.43 -11.71
N LEU A 207 -3.14 10.83 -11.93
CA LEU A 207 -2.22 10.15 -12.84
C LEU A 207 -1.91 8.72 -12.39
N GLU A 208 -1.73 8.47 -11.07
CA GLU A 208 -1.57 7.12 -10.53
C GLU A 208 -2.75 6.20 -10.86
N ASN A 209 -3.97 6.74 -10.84
CA ASN A 209 -5.17 5.99 -11.22
C ASN A 209 -5.28 5.85 -12.74
N MET A 210 -4.90 6.88 -13.51
CA MET A 210 -4.89 6.85 -14.97
C MET A 210 -3.98 5.75 -15.53
N ALA A 211 -2.96 5.33 -14.80
CA ALA A 211 -2.14 4.17 -15.16
C ALA A 211 -2.94 2.87 -15.39
N MET A 212 -4.16 2.74 -14.84
CA MET A 212 -5.04 1.61 -15.13
C MET A 212 -5.46 1.55 -16.60
N VAL A 213 -5.53 2.68 -17.28
CA VAL A 213 -5.87 2.73 -18.71
C VAL A 213 -4.74 2.14 -19.55
N ILE A 214 -3.48 2.36 -19.16
CA ILE A 214 -2.32 1.75 -19.81
C ILE A 214 -2.42 0.22 -19.75
N TRP A 215 -2.77 -0.32 -18.58
CA TRP A 215 -3.03 -1.75 -18.42
C TRP A 215 -4.17 -2.21 -19.34
N ALA A 216 -5.27 -1.48 -19.38
CA ALA A 216 -6.44 -1.84 -20.16
C ALA A 216 -6.15 -1.85 -21.68
N GLN A 217 -5.38 -0.89 -22.18
CA GLN A 217 -4.99 -0.82 -23.61
C GLN A 217 -4.14 -2.02 -24.08
N ILE A 218 -3.42 -2.67 -23.14
CA ILE A 218 -2.56 -3.83 -23.42
C ILE A 218 -3.31 -5.14 -23.17
N SER A 219 -4.39 -5.08 -22.38
CA SER A 219 -5.15 -6.27 -21.98
C SER A 219 -6.05 -6.78 -23.10
N ASN A 220 -6.03 -8.09 -23.33
CA ASN A 220 -6.88 -8.72 -24.32
C ASN A 220 -8.38 -8.50 -24.04
N GLY A 221 -9.13 -8.18 -25.09
CA GLY A 221 -10.59 -7.99 -24.99
C GLY A 221 -11.05 -6.61 -24.51
N LEU A 222 -10.10 -5.70 -24.23
CA LEU A 222 -10.39 -4.31 -23.86
C LEU A 222 -9.99 -3.35 -25.00
N PRO A 223 -10.70 -2.18 -25.17
CA PRO A 223 -10.41 -1.24 -26.23
C PRO A 223 -9.01 -0.61 -26.11
N ALA A 224 -8.32 -0.40 -27.23
CA ALA A 224 -7.06 0.34 -27.27
C ALA A 224 -7.24 1.86 -27.13
N ASN A 225 -8.41 2.41 -27.51
CA ASN A 225 -8.68 3.84 -27.43
C ASN A 225 -8.91 4.28 -25.97
N PRO A 226 -8.09 5.19 -25.40
CA PRO A 226 -8.22 5.66 -24.02
C PRO A 226 -9.54 6.39 -23.74
N GLU A 227 -10.14 7.04 -24.72
CA GLU A 227 -11.42 7.75 -24.55
C GLU A 227 -12.60 6.85 -24.25
N ARG A 228 -12.43 5.54 -24.41
CA ARG A 228 -13.43 4.51 -24.06
C ARG A 228 -13.44 4.20 -22.56
N TYR A 229 -12.61 4.86 -21.76
CA TYR A 229 -12.46 4.58 -20.34
C TYR A 229 -12.84 5.74 -19.44
N ILE A 230 -13.48 5.41 -18.34
CA ILE A 230 -13.62 6.24 -17.14
C ILE A 230 -12.84 5.55 -16.02
N VAL A 231 -11.90 6.27 -15.45
CA VAL A 231 -11.14 5.82 -14.30
C VAL A 231 -11.87 6.23 -13.03
N GLU A 232 -11.96 5.33 -12.06
CA GLU A 232 -12.65 5.58 -10.81
C GLU A 232 -11.81 5.20 -9.59
N ASN A 233 -11.95 5.98 -8.53
CA ASN A 233 -11.40 5.66 -7.23
C ASN A 233 -12.51 5.74 -6.17
N LEU A 234 -12.70 4.66 -5.42
CA LEU A 234 -13.51 4.67 -4.20
C LEU A 234 -12.57 4.78 -3.01
N SER A 235 -12.56 5.93 -2.36
CA SER A 235 -11.69 6.19 -1.21
C SER A 235 -12.48 6.43 0.06
N TRP A 236 -12.08 5.76 1.16
CA TRP A 236 -12.65 6.00 2.48
C TRP A 236 -12.01 7.21 3.12
N SER A 237 -12.78 8.25 3.39
CA SER A 237 -12.35 9.41 4.17
C SER A 237 -13.53 10.10 4.84
N LYS A 238 -13.30 10.75 5.98
CA LYS A 238 -14.33 11.49 6.73
C LYS A 238 -15.62 10.68 6.96
N GLY A 239 -15.47 9.39 7.32
CA GLY A 239 -16.60 8.53 7.69
C GLY A 239 -17.43 7.97 6.53
N LYS A 240 -17.04 8.17 5.28
CA LYS A 240 -17.76 7.69 4.10
C LYS A 240 -16.84 7.29 2.94
N TRP A 241 -17.38 6.51 2.01
CA TRP A 241 -16.74 6.27 0.72
C TRP A 241 -17.01 7.44 -0.21
N ASN A 242 -15.94 8.03 -0.72
CA ASN A 242 -15.99 9.11 -1.71
C ASN A 242 -15.61 8.51 -3.06
N ARG A 243 -16.46 8.74 -4.05
CA ARG A 243 -16.22 8.33 -5.43
C ARG A 243 -15.63 9.50 -6.20
N TRP A 244 -14.51 9.26 -6.83
CA TRP A 244 -13.90 10.13 -7.81
C TRP A 244 -13.90 9.45 -9.17
N THR A 245 -14.16 10.22 -10.23
CA THR A 245 -14.23 9.74 -11.61
C THR A 245 -13.52 10.71 -12.52
N GLU A 246 -12.81 10.20 -13.50
CA GLU A 246 -12.16 10.99 -14.56
C GLU A 246 -12.25 10.26 -15.89
N ARG A 247 -12.62 10.96 -16.95
CA ARG A 247 -12.60 10.41 -18.30
C ARG A 247 -11.16 10.39 -18.80
N ALA A 248 -10.73 9.25 -19.28
CA ALA A 248 -9.41 9.13 -19.86
C ALA A 248 -9.32 9.80 -21.23
N ASN A 249 -8.17 10.34 -21.53
CA ASN A 249 -7.76 10.82 -22.83
C ASN A 249 -6.26 10.53 -23.06
N GLN A 250 -5.80 10.69 -24.28
CA GLN A 250 -4.41 10.36 -24.63
C GLN A 250 -3.38 11.18 -23.87
N THR A 251 -3.66 12.45 -23.58
CA THR A 251 -2.76 13.32 -22.81
C THR A 251 -2.55 12.81 -21.39
N LEU A 252 -3.64 12.51 -20.67
CA LEU A 252 -3.57 11.98 -19.29
C LEU A 252 -2.88 10.61 -19.22
N VAL A 253 -3.10 9.76 -20.22
CA VAL A 253 -2.42 8.46 -20.31
C VAL A 253 -0.92 8.64 -20.55
N ASN A 254 -0.52 9.56 -21.43
CA ASN A 254 0.87 9.89 -21.67
C ASN A 254 1.55 10.46 -20.42
N ASP A 255 0.86 11.31 -19.66
CA ASP A 255 1.39 11.87 -18.41
C ASP A 255 1.49 10.82 -17.30
N ALA A 256 0.55 9.87 -17.22
CA ALA A 256 0.67 8.72 -16.35
C ALA A 256 1.85 7.82 -16.72
N MET A 257 2.14 7.65 -18.02
CA MET A 257 3.32 6.91 -18.48
C MET A 257 4.62 7.64 -18.11
N LYS A 258 4.68 8.97 -18.31
CA LYS A 258 5.82 9.79 -17.86
C LYS A 258 6.06 9.67 -16.36
N LEU A 259 4.98 9.70 -15.55
CA LEU A 259 5.06 9.48 -14.09
C LEU A 259 5.73 8.15 -13.77
N ILE A 260 5.32 7.05 -14.42
CA ILE A 260 5.92 5.73 -14.22
C ILE A 260 7.41 5.72 -14.57
N TYR A 261 7.79 6.29 -15.71
CA TYR A 261 9.20 6.34 -16.13
C TYR A 261 10.05 7.22 -15.22
N ASN A 262 9.55 8.37 -14.79
CA ASN A 262 10.25 9.26 -13.87
C ASN A 262 10.49 8.58 -12.52
N ASP A 263 9.48 7.90 -11.98
CA ASP A 263 9.61 7.11 -10.75
C ASP A 263 10.62 5.97 -10.91
N MET A 264 10.60 5.27 -12.05
CA MET A 264 11.56 4.19 -12.31
C MET A 264 12.99 4.71 -12.40
N ASN A 265 13.21 5.85 -13.04
CA ASN A 265 14.52 6.50 -13.09
C ASN A 265 14.97 6.88 -11.66
N ALA A 266 14.11 7.52 -10.87
CA ALA A 266 14.41 7.85 -9.48
C ALA A 266 14.73 6.60 -8.63
N MET A 267 14.04 5.48 -8.85
CA MET A 267 14.34 4.20 -8.19
C MET A 267 15.70 3.65 -8.62
N ILE A 268 16.07 3.79 -9.89
CA ILE A 268 17.37 3.38 -10.42
C ILE A 268 18.49 4.26 -9.84
N ASP A 269 18.30 5.57 -9.80
CA ASP A 269 19.26 6.51 -9.21
C ASP A 269 19.53 6.21 -7.73
N LEU A 270 18.48 5.92 -6.94
CA LEU A 270 18.62 5.51 -5.55
C LEU A 270 19.42 4.21 -5.41
N HIS A 271 19.19 3.27 -6.31
CA HIS A 271 19.90 2.00 -6.33
C HIS A 271 21.38 2.19 -6.71
N GLU A 272 21.68 3.09 -7.66
CA GLU A 272 23.04 3.42 -8.07
C GLU A 272 23.81 4.18 -6.98
N ARG A 273 23.16 5.11 -6.26
CA ARG A 273 23.73 5.80 -5.10
C ARG A 273 24.11 4.86 -3.97
N LEU A 274 23.35 3.77 -3.76
CA LEU A 274 23.66 2.75 -2.78
C LEU A 274 25.03 2.11 -3.05
N GLY A 275 25.39 1.97 -4.33
CA GLY A 275 26.67 1.46 -4.80
C GLY A 275 27.01 0.03 -4.35
N PRO A 276 28.17 -0.49 -4.74
CA PRO A 276 28.62 -1.85 -4.35
C PRO A 276 28.85 -2.02 -2.87
N ALA A 277 29.20 -0.93 -2.16
CA ALA A 277 29.43 -0.92 -0.71
C ALA A 277 28.13 -1.06 0.10
N CYS A 278 26.96 -0.88 -0.54
CA CYS A 278 25.65 -0.88 0.11
C CYS A 278 25.56 0.12 1.27
N ASP A 279 26.12 1.32 1.07
CA ASP A 279 26.14 2.37 2.07
C ASP A 279 24.81 3.09 2.16
N LEU A 280 23.99 2.71 3.13
CA LEU A 280 22.69 3.33 3.39
C LEU A 280 22.79 4.79 3.84
N SER A 281 23.95 5.28 4.28
CA SER A 281 24.12 6.69 4.66
C SER A 281 23.96 7.63 3.47
N GLN A 282 24.26 7.17 2.27
CA GLN A 282 24.11 7.91 1.01
C GLN A 282 22.65 8.04 0.55
N ILE A 283 21.74 7.29 1.18
CA ILE A 283 20.32 7.29 0.82
C ILE A 283 19.56 8.20 1.80
N PRO A 284 18.70 9.13 1.30
CA PRO A 284 17.96 10.03 2.18
C PRO A 284 17.08 9.30 3.19
N LEU A 285 16.99 9.85 4.39
CA LEU A 285 16.02 9.43 5.42
C LEU A 285 14.60 9.87 5.06
N ALA A 286 13.64 9.42 5.87
CA ALA A 286 12.25 9.82 5.73
C ALA A 286 12.06 11.34 5.92
N ASN A 287 11.14 11.91 5.15
CA ASN A 287 10.75 13.32 5.29
C ASN A 287 10.02 13.63 6.61
N SER A 288 9.57 12.60 7.33
CA SER A 288 8.83 12.74 8.59
C SER A 288 9.33 11.74 9.63
N LYS A 289 9.68 12.25 10.81
CA LYS A 289 10.02 11.45 11.99
C LYS A 289 8.95 10.40 12.31
N ARG A 290 7.66 10.73 12.12
CA ARG A 290 6.53 9.82 12.33
C ARG A 290 6.61 8.56 11.45
N THR A 291 7.23 8.65 10.28
CA THR A 291 7.41 7.51 9.38
C THR A 291 8.29 6.43 10.02
N CYS A 292 9.32 6.83 10.75
CA CYS A 292 10.24 5.89 11.40
C CYS A 292 9.61 5.17 12.59
N MET A 293 8.66 5.77 13.31
CA MET A 293 8.05 5.16 14.51
C MET A 293 7.38 3.81 14.24
N SER A 294 6.83 3.60 13.05
CA SER A 294 6.17 2.34 12.64
C SER A 294 6.97 1.54 11.61
N CYS A 295 8.23 1.89 11.37
CA CYS A 295 9.08 1.24 10.38
C CYS A 295 9.70 -0.03 10.95
N GLY A 296 9.59 -1.15 10.25
CA GLY A 296 10.23 -2.41 10.64
C GLY A 296 11.76 -2.41 10.56
N HIS A 297 12.33 -1.44 9.85
CA HIS A 297 13.78 -1.31 9.68
C HIS A 297 14.43 -0.29 10.64
N ARG A 298 13.65 0.38 11.50
CA ARG A 298 14.13 1.51 12.30
C ARG A 298 15.33 1.15 13.18
N ASP A 299 15.27 -0.03 13.83
CA ASP A 299 16.27 -0.47 14.82
C ASP A 299 17.63 -0.85 14.16
N THR A 300 17.66 -0.98 12.82
CA THR A 300 18.86 -1.33 12.05
C THR A 300 19.16 -0.32 10.93
N CYS A 301 18.39 0.75 10.84
CA CYS A 301 18.55 1.80 9.84
C CYS A 301 19.44 2.92 10.40
N PRO A 302 20.59 3.25 9.80
CA PRO A 302 21.43 4.34 10.27
C PRO A 302 20.63 5.65 10.38
N GLY A 303 20.61 6.28 11.55
CA GLY A 303 19.84 7.50 11.85
C GLY A 303 18.32 7.30 12.03
N GLY A 304 17.79 6.10 11.88
CA GLY A 304 16.35 5.82 12.07
C GLY A 304 15.94 5.96 13.53
N GLU A 305 16.75 5.50 14.45
CA GLU A 305 16.51 5.58 15.89
C GLU A 305 16.59 7.01 16.40
N ASP A 306 17.55 7.80 15.91
CA ASP A 306 17.67 9.21 16.24
C ASP A 306 16.43 10.01 15.83
N LEU A 307 15.84 9.71 14.67
CA LEU A 307 14.59 10.30 14.25
C LEU A 307 13.40 9.94 15.16
N VAL A 308 13.34 8.72 15.68
CA VAL A 308 12.32 8.28 16.64
C VAL A 308 12.50 9.02 17.95
N ARG A 309 13.72 9.09 18.49
CA ARG A 309 14.07 9.82 19.72
C ARG A 309 13.68 11.28 19.62
N ALA A 310 14.12 11.98 18.57
CA ALA A 310 13.78 13.38 18.33
C ALA A 310 12.27 13.64 18.22
N ARG A 311 11.49 12.67 17.71
CA ARG A 311 10.02 12.78 17.67
C ARG A 311 9.37 12.62 19.04
N LEU A 312 9.88 11.70 19.85
CA LEU A 312 9.40 11.49 21.23
C LEU A 312 9.67 12.73 22.08
N GLU A 313 10.87 13.30 22.02
CA GLU A 313 11.23 14.54 22.70
C GLU A 313 10.32 15.70 22.30
N GLN A 314 10.08 15.88 21.00
CA GLN A 314 9.15 16.89 20.50
C GLN A 314 7.72 16.70 21.06
N SER A 315 7.24 15.45 21.12
CA SER A 315 5.90 15.15 21.64
C SER A 315 5.79 15.48 23.14
N VAL A 316 6.82 15.23 23.91
CA VAL A 316 6.87 15.60 25.34
C VAL A 316 6.82 17.12 25.51
N LEU A 317 7.59 17.87 24.70
CA LEU A 317 7.59 19.33 24.73
C LEU A 317 6.21 19.91 24.33
N GLU A 318 5.55 19.35 23.33
CA GLU A 318 4.21 19.78 22.92
C GLU A 318 3.17 19.52 24.00
N MET A 319 3.23 18.37 24.70
CA MET A 319 2.37 18.08 25.85
C MET A 319 2.61 19.04 27.03
N ALA A 320 3.86 19.32 27.35
CA ALA A 320 4.22 20.26 28.43
C ALA A 320 3.67 21.69 28.14
N LYS A 321 3.83 22.16 26.90
CA LYS A 321 3.26 23.46 26.47
C LYS A 321 1.75 23.50 26.57
N SER A 322 1.07 22.42 26.17
CA SER A 322 -0.39 22.32 26.25
C SER A 322 -0.90 22.33 27.69
N SER A 323 -0.17 21.69 28.62
CA SER A 323 -0.50 21.68 30.05
C SER A 323 -0.32 23.07 30.68
N GLN A 324 0.76 23.78 30.31
CA GLN A 324 0.98 25.15 30.78
C GLN A 324 -0.07 26.15 30.29
N LEU A 325 -0.57 25.97 29.04
CA LEU A 325 -1.66 26.77 28.50
C LEU A 325 -2.98 26.52 29.25
N ARG A 326 -3.29 25.29 29.60
CA ARG A 326 -4.50 24.96 30.39
C ARG A 326 -4.47 25.56 31.79
N ASN A 327 -3.30 25.56 32.45
CA ASN A 327 -3.14 26.14 33.79
C ASN A 327 -3.13 27.68 33.81
N LYS A 328 -3.06 28.35 32.64
CA LYS A 328 -3.18 29.81 32.53
C LYS A 328 -4.59 30.31 32.21
N VAL A 329 -5.53 29.42 31.92
CA VAL A 329 -6.91 29.70 31.56
C VAL A 329 -7.88 29.38 32.71
N CYS A 330 -7.38 28.77 33.80
CA CYS A 330 -8.04 28.65 35.09
C CYS A 330 -7.47 29.71 36.06
#